data_d13280bc8b35e70343b765df6688c441
#
_entry.id   d13280bc8b35e70343b765df6688c441
#
_cell.length_a   1.000
_cell.length_b   1.000
_cell.length_c   1.000
_cell.angle_alpha   90.00
_cell.angle_beta   90.00
_cell.angle_gamma   90.00
#
_symmetry.space_group_name_H-M   'P 1'
#
loop_
_entity.id
_entity.type
_entity.pdbx_description
1 polymer ?
#
loop_
_entity_poly.entity_id
_entity_poly.type
_entity_poly.pdbx_seq_one_letter_code
_entity_poly.pdbx_strand_id
1 'polypeptide(L)'
;MDTTFVRNRISELRTKKGVSEYKMSLDLGHSKSYIQSISSGKALPSFSEFLFICDYLGVTPKEFFDADTKEPQLVCKLTALAKNLTADDLAALITMAERLADK
;
A
#
# COMPACT_ATOMS: atom_id res chain seq x y z
N MET A 1 -10.89 -10.46 -0.67
CA MET A 1 -9.43 -10.34 -0.42
C MET A 1 -8.92 -11.69 0.05
N ASP A 2 -7.84 -12.17 -0.53
CA ASP A 2 -7.22 -13.43 -0.14
C ASP A 2 -5.69 -13.31 -0.24
N THR A 3 -4.99 -14.43 -0.11
CA THR A 3 -3.51 -14.42 -0.15
C THR A 3 -2.97 -14.01 -1.52
N THR A 4 -3.72 -14.22 -2.59
CA THR A 4 -3.34 -13.78 -3.94
C THR A 4 -3.23 -12.26 -4.01
N PHE A 5 -4.15 -11.54 -3.33
CA PHE A 5 -4.07 -10.09 -3.23
C PHE A 5 -2.74 -9.65 -2.63
N VAL A 6 -2.33 -10.27 -1.53
CA VAL A 6 -1.09 -9.91 -0.84
C VAL A 6 0.12 -10.12 -1.77
N ARG A 7 0.18 -11.26 -2.46
CA ARG A 7 1.27 -11.58 -3.39
C ARG A 7 1.34 -10.58 -4.53
N ASN A 8 0.21 -10.29 -5.14
CA ASN A 8 0.14 -9.37 -6.27
C ASN A 8 0.48 -7.93 -5.84
N ARG A 9 0.05 -7.55 -4.65
CA ARG A 9 0.32 -6.21 -4.13
C ARG A 9 1.80 -5.99 -3.85
N ILE A 10 2.46 -7.01 -3.28
CA ILE A 10 3.92 -6.96 -3.06
C ILE A 10 4.64 -6.80 -4.41
N SER A 11 4.25 -7.59 -5.42
CA SER A 11 4.85 -7.51 -6.75
C SER A 11 4.64 -6.15 -7.40
N GLU A 12 3.43 -5.60 -7.29
CA GLU A 12 3.11 -4.27 -7.82
C GLU A 12 3.96 -3.18 -7.19
N LEU A 13 4.02 -3.16 -5.86
CA LEU A 13 4.79 -2.14 -5.14
C LEU A 13 6.29 -2.30 -5.36
N ARG A 14 6.77 -3.54 -5.43
CA ARG A 14 8.16 -3.84 -5.75
C ARG A 14 8.53 -3.30 -7.14
N THR A 15 7.68 -3.54 -8.12
CA THR A 15 7.88 -3.07 -9.48
C THR A 15 7.92 -1.54 -9.55
N LYS A 16 7.02 -0.89 -8.83
CA LYS A 16 7.01 0.59 -8.73
C LYS A 16 8.29 1.12 -8.11
N LYS A 17 8.83 0.44 -7.11
CA LYS A 17 10.10 0.82 -6.50
C LYS A 17 11.29 0.56 -7.42
N GLY A 18 11.14 -0.29 -8.41
CA GLY A 18 12.19 -0.58 -9.38
C GLY A 18 13.24 -1.55 -8.88
N VAL A 19 12.91 -2.44 -7.94
CA VAL A 19 13.86 -3.42 -7.40
C VAL A 19 13.45 -4.83 -7.83
N SER A 20 14.46 -5.70 -8.01
CA SER A 20 14.24 -7.10 -8.33
C SER A 20 13.83 -7.90 -7.09
N GLU A 21 13.24 -9.07 -7.31
CA GLU A 21 12.94 -10.00 -6.22
C GLU A 21 14.22 -10.39 -5.46
N TYR A 22 15.30 -10.59 -6.18
CA TYR A 22 16.61 -10.92 -5.61
C TYR A 22 17.08 -9.81 -4.68
N LYS A 23 17.10 -8.56 -5.18
CA LYS A 23 17.57 -7.43 -4.39
C LYS A 23 16.71 -7.20 -3.16
N MET A 24 15.40 -7.24 -3.30
CA MET A 24 14.50 -7.06 -2.18
C MET A 24 14.71 -8.12 -1.11
N SER A 25 14.89 -9.38 -1.52
CA SER A 25 15.15 -10.49 -0.59
C SER A 25 16.39 -10.22 0.25
N LEU A 26 17.49 -9.83 -0.39
CA LEU A 26 18.75 -9.53 0.30
C LEU A 26 18.62 -8.29 1.19
N ASP A 27 17.98 -7.25 0.72
CA ASP A 27 17.79 -6.01 1.49
C ASP A 27 16.99 -6.27 2.76
N LEU A 28 16.07 -7.23 2.73
CA LEU A 28 15.27 -7.64 3.89
C LEU A 28 16.02 -8.60 4.82
N GLY A 29 17.26 -8.97 4.48
CA GLY A 29 18.05 -9.89 5.30
C GLY A 29 17.68 -11.36 5.13
N HIS A 30 17.04 -11.73 4.05
CA HIS A 30 16.61 -13.09 3.75
C HIS A 30 17.48 -13.74 2.66
N SER A 31 17.22 -15.01 2.38
CA SER A 31 17.86 -15.70 1.27
C SER A 31 17.43 -15.09 -0.05
N LYS A 32 18.22 -15.29 -1.09
CA LYS A 32 18.01 -14.71 -2.43
C LYS A 32 16.66 -15.08 -3.07
N SER A 33 16.01 -16.15 -2.61
CA SER A 33 14.75 -16.64 -3.18
C SER A 33 13.53 -16.35 -2.30
N TYR A 34 13.69 -15.55 -1.24
CA TYR A 34 12.61 -15.29 -0.29
C TYR A 34 11.39 -14.67 -0.95
N ILE A 35 11.58 -13.55 -1.67
CA ILE A 35 10.46 -12.86 -2.32
C ILE A 35 9.87 -13.70 -3.46
N GLN A 36 10.71 -14.41 -4.20
CA GLN A 36 10.25 -15.30 -5.26
C GLN A 36 9.35 -16.41 -4.70
N SER A 37 9.67 -16.95 -3.52
CA SER A 37 8.81 -17.95 -2.89
C SER A 37 7.44 -17.39 -2.47
N ILE A 38 7.37 -16.11 -2.14
CA ILE A 38 6.10 -15.45 -1.87
C ILE A 38 5.32 -15.24 -3.17
N SER A 39 5.94 -14.67 -4.19
CA SER A 39 5.25 -14.38 -5.45
C SER A 39 4.78 -15.64 -6.17
N SER A 40 5.51 -16.76 -6.02
CA SER A 40 5.14 -18.02 -6.64
C SER A 40 4.06 -18.81 -5.88
N GLY A 41 3.66 -18.34 -4.70
CA GLY A 41 2.62 -18.98 -3.90
C GLY A 41 3.11 -20.03 -2.93
N LYS A 42 4.42 -20.22 -2.80
CA LYS A 42 4.99 -21.24 -1.90
C LYS A 42 4.98 -20.82 -0.43
N ALA A 43 5.05 -19.52 -0.17
CA ALA A 43 5.13 -19.00 1.20
C ALA A 43 4.35 -17.70 1.32
N LEU A 44 4.06 -17.32 2.56
CA LEU A 44 3.55 -16.01 2.91
C LEU A 44 4.47 -15.43 3.99
N PRO A 45 4.62 -14.10 4.04
CA PRO A 45 5.38 -13.50 5.12
C PRO A 45 4.65 -13.69 6.46
N SER A 46 5.42 -13.80 7.55
CA SER A 46 4.85 -13.67 8.89
C SER A 46 4.32 -12.25 9.06
N PHE A 47 3.53 -12.01 10.11
CA PHE A 47 3.01 -10.66 10.35
C PHE A 47 4.14 -9.65 10.57
N SER A 48 5.18 -10.00 11.34
CA SER A 48 6.31 -9.10 11.56
C SER A 48 7.08 -8.84 10.26
N GLU A 49 7.28 -9.87 9.44
CA GLU A 49 7.93 -9.70 8.13
C GLU A 49 7.09 -8.81 7.21
N PHE A 50 5.77 -8.94 7.27
CA PHE A 50 4.87 -8.08 6.50
C PHE A 50 5.09 -6.60 6.86
N LEU A 51 5.24 -6.28 8.14
CA LEU A 51 5.51 -4.90 8.56
C LEU A 51 6.84 -4.39 8.01
N PHE A 52 7.89 -5.24 8.02
CA PHE A 52 9.17 -4.88 7.41
C PHE A 52 9.05 -4.69 5.89
N ILE A 53 8.25 -5.52 5.23
CA ILE A 53 7.99 -5.37 3.80
C ILE A 53 7.33 -4.02 3.50
N CYS A 54 6.33 -3.63 4.30
CA CYS A 54 5.68 -2.32 4.14
C CYS A 54 6.69 -1.19 4.31
N ASP A 55 7.53 -1.25 5.34
CA ASP A 55 8.56 -0.23 5.57
C ASP A 55 9.53 -0.15 4.39
N TYR A 56 9.98 -1.30 3.90
CA TYR A 56 10.87 -1.37 2.75
C TYR A 56 10.24 -0.75 1.50
N LEU A 57 8.97 -1.03 1.27
CA LEU A 57 8.24 -0.53 0.10
C LEU A 57 7.76 0.92 0.26
N GLY A 58 7.94 1.51 1.44
CA GLY A 58 7.57 2.90 1.71
C GLY A 58 6.08 3.13 1.83
N VAL A 59 5.33 2.13 2.27
CA VAL A 59 3.89 2.24 2.48
C VAL A 59 3.51 1.85 3.90
N THR A 60 2.39 2.39 4.38
CA THR A 60 1.78 1.91 5.61
C THR A 60 0.98 0.64 5.30
N PRO A 61 0.66 -0.20 6.31
CA PRO A 61 -0.24 -1.33 6.10
C PRO A 61 -1.58 -0.91 5.48
N LYS A 62 -2.13 0.24 5.87
CA LYS A 62 -3.35 0.76 5.29
C LYS A 62 -3.19 1.02 3.79
N GLU A 63 -2.12 1.70 3.40
CA GLU A 63 -1.83 1.98 2.00
C GLU A 63 -1.56 0.70 1.21
N PHE A 64 -0.94 -0.29 1.84
CA PHE A 64 -0.71 -1.59 1.22
C PHE A 64 -2.03 -2.22 0.76
N PHE A 65 -3.07 -2.17 1.59
CA PHE A 65 -4.36 -2.75 1.28
C PHE A 65 -5.28 -1.85 0.46
N ASP A 66 -4.84 -0.64 0.14
CA ASP A 66 -5.62 0.32 -0.63
C ASP A 66 -5.06 0.42 -2.06
N ALA A 67 -5.20 -0.67 -2.82
CA ALA A 67 -4.65 -0.77 -4.16
C ALA A 67 -5.39 0.07 -5.19
N ASP A 68 -6.63 0.46 -4.90
CA ASP A 68 -7.49 1.16 -5.85
C ASP A 68 -7.36 2.68 -5.75
N THR A 69 -6.62 3.20 -4.78
CA THR A 69 -6.47 4.63 -4.62
C THR A 69 -5.56 5.21 -5.69
N LYS A 70 -6.11 6.12 -6.50
CA LYS A 70 -5.32 6.95 -7.42
C LYS A 70 -4.77 8.13 -6.62
N GLU A 71 -3.57 8.55 -6.95
CA GLU A 71 -2.91 9.67 -6.27
C GLU A 71 -2.88 9.47 -4.74
N PRO A 72 -2.25 8.39 -4.24
CA PRO A 72 -2.33 8.05 -2.81
C PRO A 72 -1.76 9.14 -1.90
N GLN A 73 -0.74 9.88 -2.35
CA GLN A 73 -0.16 10.95 -1.55
C GLN A 73 -1.13 12.10 -1.36
N LEU A 74 -1.86 12.47 -2.41
CA LEU A 74 -2.85 13.56 -2.33
C LEU A 74 -4.06 13.15 -1.48
N VAL A 75 -4.52 11.92 -1.63
CA VAL A 75 -5.61 11.38 -0.80
C VAL A 75 -5.19 11.33 0.66
N CYS A 76 -3.98 10.89 0.95
CA CYS A 76 -3.45 10.84 2.31
C CYS A 76 -3.39 12.22 2.94
N LYS A 77 -2.93 13.22 2.19
CA LYS A 77 -2.89 14.61 2.65
C LYS A 77 -4.28 15.15 2.93
N LEU A 78 -5.22 14.88 2.03
CA LEU A 78 -6.62 15.30 2.20
C LEU A 78 -7.22 14.68 3.46
N THR A 79 -6.99 13.39 3.68
CA THR A 79 -7.47 12.68 4.87
C THR A 79 -6.90 13.29 6.15
N ALA A 80 -5.60 13.59 6.17
CA ALA A 80 -4.95 14.19 7.32
C ALA A 80 -5.55 15.56 7.65
N LEU A 81 -5.80 16.39 6.64
CA LEU A 81 -6.42 17.68 6.82
C LEU A 81 -7.87 17.54 7.30
N ALA A 82 -8.61 16.58 6.74
CA ALA A 82 -10.01 16.34 7.10
C ALA A 82 -10.18 16.00 8.58
N LYS A 83 -9.22 15.29 9.17
CA LYS A 83 -9.28 14.89 10.59
C LYS A 83 -9.34 16.08 11.55
N ASN A 84 -8.89 17.24 11.13
CA ASN A 84 -8.84 18.45 11.95
C ASN A 84 -9.99 19.42 11.68
N LEU A 85 -10.92 19.06 10.80
CA LEU A 85 -12.05 19.90 10.45
C LEU A 85 -13.25 19.66 11.35
N THR A 86 -14.08 20.69 11.51
CA THR A 86 -15.36 20.57 12.21
C THR A 86 -16.33 19.73 11.38
N ALA A 87 -17.42 19.27 12.01
CA ALA A 87 -18.47 18.54 11.31
C ALA A 87 -19.07 19.35 10.16
N ASP A 88 -19.29 20.66 10.38
CA ASP A 88 -19.84 21.54 9.35
C ASP A 88 -18.89 21.70 8.16
N ASP A 89 -17.60 21.86 8.43
CA ASP A 89 -16.60 21.98 7.38
C ASP A 89 -16.44 20.66 6.60
N LEU A 90 -16.49 19.53 7.30
CA LEU A 90 -16.46 18.22 6.63
C LEU A 90 -17.68 18.05 5.72
N ALA A 91 -18.88 18.46 6.18
CA ALA A 91 -20.08 18.37 5.36
C ALA A 91 -19.96 19.21 4.08
N ALA A 92 -19.40 20.41 4.18
CA ALA A 92 -19.16 21.27 3.03
C ALA A 92 -18.18 20.62 2.05
N LEU A 93 -17.10 20.02 2.57
CA LEU A 93 -16.10 19.35 1.75
C LEU A 93 -16.70 18.12 1.05
N ILE A 94 -17.52 17.36 1.74
CA ILE A 94 -18.21 16.20 1.18
C ILE A 94 -19.11 16.63 0.02
N THR A 95 -19.88 17.72 0.18
CA THR A 95 -20.72 18.23 -0.89
C THR A 95 -19.91 18.60 -2.12
N MET A 96 -18.76 19.24 -1.94
CA MET A 96 -17.86 19.57 -3.05
C MET A 96 -17.33 18.33 -3.73
N ALA A 97 -16.88 17.34 -2.93
CA ALA A 97 -16.33 16.08 -3.45
C ALA A 97 -17.37 15.32 -4.26
N GLU A 98 -18.62 15.27 -3.79
CA GLU A 98 -19.72 14.61 -4.50
C GLU A 98 -19.97 15.27 -5.87
N ARG A 99 -19.95 16.60 -5.92
CA ARG A 99 -20.13 17.33 -7.18
C ARG A 99 -19.00 17.07 -8.15
N LEU A 100 -17.76 16.98 -7.66
CA LEU A 100 -16.59 16.67 -8.49
C LEU A 100 -16.65 15.24 -9.02
N ALA A 101 -17.17 14.30 -8.23
CA ALA A 101 -17.27 12.90 -8.62
C ALA A 101 -18.32 12.66 -9.71
N ASP A 102 -19.31 13.55 -9.84
CA ASP A 102 -20.41 13.42 -10.80
C ASP A 102 -20.05 13.93 -12.21
N LYS A 103 -18.80 14.28 -12.43
CA LYS A 103 -18.35 14.76 -13.76
C LYS A 103 -18.20 13.64 -14.79
#